data_aea0ec8d4c300a27e6e01df8c0a72677
#
_entry.id   aea0ec8d4c300a27e6e01df8c0a72677
#
_cell.length_a   1.000
_cell.length_b   1.000
_cell.length_c   1.000
_cell.angle_alpha   90.00
_cell.angle_beta   90.00
_cell.angle_gamma   90.00
#
_symmetry.space_group_name_H-M   'P 1'
#
loop_
_entity.id
_entity.type
_entity.pdbx_description
1 polymer ?
#
loop_
_entity_poly.entity_id
_entity_poly.type
_entity_poly.pdbx_seq_one_letter_code
_entity_poly.pdbx_strand_id
1 'polypeptide(L)'
;MVLVWLFMGGIFVLDAWLVHESNISFTYLLVIILGVFFRERNDVILMGIAATVLTILAVFIQYENATTAPFDQLLFSRIISIAGIWAGCFLVITILTMRQDEELQDEQFHALFRYATSGILVSNNRGQIVRLNPAAETLFGYTVDELLGKQVEVLIPRKLARQHEQHRSDYRANPRPRAMGIGYDLLAIRKDGSEFPVEISLSPFRTAQGDFVMAFVVDNTI
;
A
#
# COMPACT_ATOMS: atom_id res chain seq x y z
N MET A 1 4.28 1.30 -23.90
CA MET A 1 4.45 0.03 -24.67
C MET A 1 5.26 0.22 -25.94
N VAL A 2 4.76 0.88 -26.98
CA VAL A 2 5.45 1.03 -28.29
C VAL A 2 6.88 1.57 -28.18
N LEU A 3 7.11 2.60 -27.37
CA LEU A 3 8.43 3.23 -27.16
C LEU A 3 9.47 2.25 -26.58
N VAL A 4 9.06 1.34 -25.70
CA VAL A 4 9.95 0.35 -25.08
C VAL A 4 10.36 -0.72 -26.08
N TRP A 5 9.44 -1.17 -26.93
CA TRP A 5 9.75 -2.11 -28.02
C TRP A 5 10.69 -1.51 -29.06
N LEU A 6 10.51 -0.22 -29.39
CA LEU A 6 11.42 0.50 -30.27
C LEU A 6 12.82 0.62 -29.64
N PHE A 7 12.89 0.87 -28.33
CA PHE A 7 14.16 0.96 -27.61
C PHE A 7 14.89 -0.38 -27.58
N MET A 8 14.15 -1.48 -27.32
CA MET A 8 14.70 -2.85 -27.38
C MET A 8 15.22 -3.20 -28.76
N GLY A 9 14.49 -2.87 -29.83
CA GLY A 9 14.94 -3.05 -31.21
C GLY A 9 16.21 -2.27 -31.53
N GLY A 10 16.31 -1.03 -31.05
CA GLY A 10 17.50 -0.19 -31.20
C GLY A 10 18.72 -0.79 -30.49
N ILE A 11 18.55 -1.27 -29.24
CA ILE A 11 19.60 -1.94 -28.49
C ILE A 11 20.07 -3.20 -29.20
N PHE A 12 19.14 -4.00 -29.74
CA PHE A 12 19.47 -5.19 -30.51
C PHE A 12 20.33 -4.88 -31.73
N VAL A 13 19.99 -3.85 -32.52
CA VAL A 13 20.77 -3.41 -33.68
C VAL A 13 22.17 -2.99 -33.25
N LEU A 14 22.29 -2.26 -32.15
CA LEU A 14 23.58 -1.85 -31.59
C LEU A 14 24.38 -3.05 -31.08
N ASP A 15 23.78 -4.00 -30.39
CA ASP A 15 24.43 -5.21 -29.87
C ASP A 15 24.89 -6.15 -31.01
N ALA A 16 24.14 -6.21 -32.09
CA ALA A 16 24.49 -7.04 -33.27
C ALA A 16 25.60 -6.40 -34.14
N TRP A 17 25.69 -5.06 -34.16
CA TRP A 17 26.57 -4.32 -35.06
C TRP A 17 27.89 -3.82 -34.41
N LEU A 18 27.87 -3.47 -33.13
CA LEU A 18 29.05 -2.99 -32.39
C LEU A 18 29.86 -4.16 -31.83
N VAL A 19 30.58 -4.84 -32.70
CA VAL A 19 31.36 -6.07 -32.44
C VAL A 19 32.56 -5.88 -31.54
N HIS A 20 32.91 -4.66 -31.11
CA HIS A 20 34.33 -4.42 -30.78
C HIS A 20 34.71 -4.12 -29.36
N GLU A 21 33.98 -4.10 -28.32
CA GLU A 21 34.56 -3.92 -26.95
C GLU A 21 33.56 -3.63 -25.82
N SER A 22 32.29 -3.50 -26.09
CA SER A 22 31.33 -3.18 -25.01
C SER A 22 30.33 -4.31 -24.79
N ASN A 23 30.24 -4.79 -23.57
CA ASN A 23 29.15 -5.67 -23.10
C ASN A 23 27.81 -4.92 -23.13
N ILE A 24 27.31 -4.60 -24.34
CA ILE A 24 26.03 -3.90 -24.58
C ILE A 24 24.84 -4.70 -24.02
N SER A 25 25.05 -6.00 -23.80
CA SER A 25 24.06 -6.87 -23.18
C SER A 25 23.54 -6.35 -21.84
N PHE A 26 24.31 -5.55 -21.11
CA PHE A 26 23.85 -4.87 -19.90
C PHE A 26 22.78 -3.79 -20.16
N THR A 27 22.68 -3.28 -21.38
CA THR A 27 21.64 -2.32 -21.76
C THR A 27 20.24 -2.90 -21.74
N TYR A 28 20.09 -4.22 -21.94
CA TYR A 28 18.80 -4.89 -21.75
C TYR A 28 18.30 -4.82 -20.29
N LEU A 29 19.21 -4.74 -19.32
CA LEU A 29 18.88 -4.54 -17.92
C LEU A 29 18.18 -3.19 -17.68
N LEU A 30 18.58 -2.16 -18.41
CA LEU A 30 17.97 -0.84 -18.35
C LEU A 30 16.53 -0.84 -18.88
N VAL A 31 16.25 -1.65 -19.91
CA VAL A 31 14.89 -1.82 -20.43
C VAL A 31 13.98 -2.51 -19.42
N ILE A 32 14.52 -3.47 -18.66
CA ILE A 32 13.78 -4.17 -17.63
C ILE A 32 13.49 -3.26 -16.44
N ILE A 33 14.44 -2.40 -16.06
CA ILE A 33 14.22 -1.38 -15.02
C ILE A 33 13.08 -0.42 -15.44
N LEU A 34 12.98 -0.09 -16.72
CA LEU A 34 11.84 0.65 -17.26
C LEU A 34 10.53 -0.15 -17.14
N GLY A 35 10.60 -1.46 -16.98
CA GLY A 35 9.46 -2.34 -16.69
C GLY A 35 8.73 -2.00 -15.38
N VAL A 36 9.35 -1.25 -14.45
CA VAL A 36 8.69 -0.71 -13.24
C VAL A 36 7.51 0.22 -13.59
N PHE A 37 7.51 0.79 -14.79
CA PHE A 37 6.40 1.60 -15.32
C PHE A 37 5.28 0.77 -15.94
N PHE A 38 5.43 -0.54 -16.07
CA PHE A 38 4.36 -1.42 -16.52
C PHE A 38 3.43 -1.76 -15.36
N ARG A 39 2.15 -1.83 -15.69
CA ARG A 39 1.09 -2.12 -14.72
C ARG A 39 0.88 -3.62 -14.53
N GLU A 40 1.27 -4.44 -15.50
CA GLU A 40 0.95 -5.87 -15.52
C GLU A 40 2.22 -6.73 -15.47
N ARG A 41 2.18 -7.76 -14.62
CA ARG A 41 3.25 -8.76 -14.48
C ARG A 41 3.58 -9.46 -15.81
N ASN A 42 2.55 -9.73 -16.62
CA ASN A 42 2.69 -10.43 -17.88
C ASN A 42 3.55 -9.66 -18.89
N ASP A 43 3.47 -8.33 -18.89
CA ASP A 43 4.28 -7.48 -19.77
C ASP A 43 5.76 -7.60 -19.44
N VAL A 44 6.11 -7.67 -18.16
CA VAL A 44 7.50 -7.82 -17.70
C VAL A 44 8.07 -9.17 -18.12
N ILE A 45 7.29 -10.25 -17.99
CA ILE A 45 7.68 -11.59 -18.42
C ILE A 45 7.89 -11.62 -19.94
N LEU A 46 6.99 -11.02 -20.69
CA LEU A 46 7.04 -10.98 -22.16
C LEU A 46 8.27 -10.22 -22.65
N MET A 47 8.63 -9.13 -21.97
CA MET A 47 9.86 -8.38 -22.22
C MET A 47 11.11 -9.21 -21.90
N GLY A 48 11.13 -9.94 -20.79
CA GLY A 48 12.23 -10.82 -20.42
C GLY A 48 12.46 -11.91 -21.45
N ILE A 49 11.39 -12.54 -21.94
CA ILE A 49 11.44 -13.53 -23.02
C ILE A 49 11.99 -12.90 -24.30
N ALA A 50 11.46 -11.76 -24.71
CA ALA A 50 11.89 -11.08 -25.94
C ALA A 50 13.37 -10.66 -25.85
N ALA A 51 13.81 -10.09 -24.71
CA ALA A 51 15.20 -9.74 -24.49
C ALA A 51 16.13 -10.98 -24.56
N THR A 52 15.69 -12.11 -24.01
CA THR A 52 16.45 -13.37 -24.07
C THR A 52 16.56 -13.87 -25.51
N VAL A 53 15.48 -13.86 -26.29
CA VAL A 53 15.49 -14.26 -27.70
C VAL A 53 16.42 -13.37 -28.52
N LEU A 54 16.35 -12.06 -28.33
CA LEU A 54 17.22 -11.11 -29.02
C LEU A 54 18.70 -11.31 -28.65
N THR A 55 18.99 -11.61 -27.38
CA THR A 55 20.37 -11.91 -26.92
C THR A 55 20.91 -13.18 -27.60
N ILE A 56 20.09 -14.23 -27.74
CA ILE A 56 20.46 -15.46 -28.42
C ILE A 56 20.67 -15.21 -29.92
N LEU A 57 19.77 -14.45 -30.55
CA LEU A 57 19.88 -14.13 -31.99
C LEU A 57 21.15 -13.34 -32.29
N ALA A 58 21.53 -12.41 -31.41
CA ALA A 58 22.77 -11.65 -31.51
C ALA A 58 24.02 -12.57 -31.52
N VAL A 59 24.01 -13.68 -30.75
CA VAL A 59 25.09 -14.70 -30.78
C VAL A 59 25.24 -15.31 -32.18
N PHE A 60 24.14 -15.67 -32.83
CA PHE A 60 24.18 -16.26 -34.18
C PHE A 60 24.75 -15.29 -35.20
N ILE A 61 24.31 -14.03 -35.17
CA ILE A 61 24.79 -13.01 -36.09
C ILE A 61 26.28 -12.72 -35.87
N GLN A 62 26.73 -12.65 -34.62
CA GLN A 62 28.13 -12.46 -34.29
C GLN A 62 29.00 -13.65 -34.67
N TYR A 63 28.50 -14.87 -34.52
CA TYR A 63 29.20 -16.07 -34.88
C TYR A 63 29.45 -16.19 -36.40
N GLU A 64 28.45 -15.85 -37.22
CA GLU A 64 28.61 -15.83 -38.69
C GLU A 64 29.60 -14.76 -39.18
N ASN A 65 29.65 -13.63 -38.45
CA ASN A 65 30.55 -12.53 -38.78
C ASN A 65 31.92 -12.64 -38.05
N ALA A 66 32.19 -13.75 -37.38
CA ALA A 66 33.23 -13.90 -36.39
C ALA A 66 34.63 -13.74 -36.94
N THR A 67 35.33 -12.91 -36.26
CA THR A 67 36.74 -12.70 -36.59
C THR A 67 37.69 -12.88 -35.43
N THR A 68 37.35 -12.75 -34.16
CA THR A 68 38.43 -12.72 -33.17
C THR A 68 38.15 -13.15 -31.75
N ALA A 69 36.90 -13.25 -31.30
CA ALA A 69 36.62 -13.64 -29.93
C ALA A 69 36.51 -15.16 -29.76
N PRO A 70 37.16 -15.81 -28.78
CA PRO A 70 36.97 -17.23 -28.51
C PRO A 70 35.52 -17.47 -28.11
N PHE A 71 34.94 -18.55 -28.67
CA PHE A 71 33.54 -18.94 -28.52
C PHE A 71 33.09 -19.03 -27.03
N ASP A 72 33.98 -19.51 -26.19
CA ASP A 72 33.76 -19.68 -24.74
C ASP A 72 33.51 -18.35 -24.03
N GLN A 73 34.24 -17.29 -24.38
CA GLN A 73 34.05 -15.95 -23.81
C GLN A 73 32.72 -15.35 -24.26
N LEU A 74 32.34 -15.56 -25.52
CA LEU A 74 31.08 -15.09 -26.05
C LEU A 74 29.90 -15.76 -25.30
N LEU A 75 29.93 -17.08 -25.15
CA LEU A 75 28.91 -17.82 -24.41
C LEU A 75 28.82 -17.39 -22.96
N PHE A 76 29.96 -17.25 -22.28
CA PHE A 76 29.97 -16.88 -20.87
C PHE A 76 29.34 -15.49 -20.62
N SER A 77 29.69 -14.50 -21.46
CA SER A 77 29.11 -13.15 -21.36
C SER A 77 27.60 -13.15 -21.56
N ARG A 78 27.08 -14.00 -22.48
CA ARG A 78 25.64 -14.10 -22.77
C ARG A 78 24.87 -14.81 -21.66
N ILE A 79 25.45 -15.83 -21.05
CA ILE A 79 24.83 -16.50 -19.88
C ILE A 79 24.68 -15.48 -18.73
N ILE A 80 25.70 -14.68 -18.44
CA ILE A 80 25.63 -13.62 -17.42
C ILE A 80 24.54 -12.61 -17.78
N SER A 81 24.45 -12.20 -19.04
CA SER A 81 23.43 -11.24 -19.49
C SER A 81 22.02 -11.79 -19.33
N ILE A 82 21.77 -13.03 -19.70
CA ILE A 82 20.47 -13.68 -19.53
C ILE A 82 20.12 -13.81 -18.05
N ALA A 83 21.08 -14.20 -17.21
CA ALA A 83 20.88 -14.27 -15.76
C ALA A 83 20.53 -12.89 -15.18
N GLY A 84 21.20 -11.83 -15.63
CA GLY A 84 20.92 -10.45 -15.25
C GLY A 84 19.50 -10.00 -15.68
N ILE A 85 19.09 -10.33 -16.91
CA ILE A 85 17.74 -10.05 -17.42
C ILE A 85 16.67 -10.67 -16.50
N TRP A 86 16.81 -11.97 -16.18
CA TRP A 86 15.83 -12.65 -15.34
C TRP A 86 15.85 -12.19 -13.88
N ALA A 87 17.03 -11.86 -13.35
CA ALA A 87 17.13 -11.23 -12.02
C ALA A 87 16.42 -9.88 -11.97
N GLY A 88 16.58 -9.07 -13.01
CA GLY A 88 15.86 -7.80 -13.15
C GLY A 88 14.35 -8.00 -13.27
N CYS A 89 13.89 -8.94 -14.11
CA CYS A 89 12.47 -9.29 -14.21
C CYS A 89 11.90 -9.74 -12.86
N PHE A 90 12.61 -10.60 -12.14
CA PHE A 90 12.20 -11.06 -10.82
C PHE A 90 12.04 -9.91 -9.84
N LEU A 91 13.01 -8.99 -9.81
CA LEU A 91 12.94 -7.81 -8.94
C LEU A 91 11.72 -6.93 -9.27
N VAL A 92 11.49 -6.64 -10.55
CA VAL A 92 10.35 -5.82 -10.98
C VAL A 92 9.03 -6.50 -10.65
N ILE A 93 8.89 -7.80 -10.91
CA ILE A 93 7.69 -8.57 -10.57
C ILE A 93 7.45 -8.52 -9.05
N THR A 94 8.49 -8.67 -8.23
CA THR A 94 8.38 -8.60 -6.78
C THR A 94 7.88 -7.22 -6.32
N ILE A 95 8.40 -6.14 -6.91
CA ILE A 95 7.95 -4.77 -6.60
C ILE A 95 6.48 -4.57 -7.00
N LEU A 96 6.07 -5.08 -8.17
CA LEU A 96 4.68 -4.96 -8.64
C LEU A 96 3.71 -5.75 -7.75
N THR A 97 4.08 -6.96 -7.33
CA THR A 97 3.24 -7.76 -6.43
C THR A 97 3.10 -7.10 -5.06
N MET A 98 4.18 -6.56 -4.49
CA MET A 98 4.12 -5.83 -3.22
C MET A 98 3.17 -4.62 -3.29
N ARG A 99 3.23 -3.84 -4.38
CA ARG A 99 2.32 -2.70 -4.58
C ARG A 99 0.86 -3.12 -4.69
N GLN A 100 0.58 -4.20 -5.42
CA GLN A 100 -0.78 -4.71 -5.57
C GLN A 100 -1.36 -5.21 -4.24
N ASP A 101 -0.53 -5.86 -3.41
CA ASP A 101 -0.95 -6.33 -2.09
C ASP A 101 -1.25 -5.15 -1.14
N GLU A 102 -0.44 -4.09 -1.17
CA GLU A 102 -0.67 -2.86 -0.40
C GLU A 102 -1.98 -2.17 -0.85
N GLU A 103 -2.19 -2.00 -2.15
CA GLU A 103 -3.43 -1.40 -2.70
C GLU A 103 -4.66 -2.21 -2.30
N LEU A 104 -4.61 -3.55 -2.41
CA LEU A 104 -5.72 -4.43 -2.06
C LEU A 104 -6.04 -4.38 -0.56
N GLN A 105 -5.02 -4.35 0.30
CA GLN A 105 -5.20 -4.22 1.75
C GLN A 105 -5.82 -2.87 2.11
N ASP A 106 -5.39 -1.79 1.47
CA ASP A 106 -5.94 -0.45 1.70
C ASP A 106 -7.40 -0.37 1.23
N GLU A 107 -7.73 -0.90 0.05
CA GLU A 107 -9.11 -1.00 -0.44
C GLU A 107 -10.01 -1.82 0.50
N GLN A 108 -9.53 -2.97 0.99
CA GLN A 108 -10.29 -3.79 1.94
C GLN A 108 -10.52 -3.05 3.26
N PHE A 109 -9.48 -2.42 3.80
CA PHE A 109 -9.63 -1.60 5.01
C PHE A 109 -10.64 -0.47 4.80
N HIS A 110 -10.52 0.27 3.68
CA HIS A 110 -11.46 1.33 3.34
C HIS A 110 -12.90 0.83 3.20
N ALA A 111 -13.09 -0.34 2.58
CA ALA A 111 -14.41 -0.95 2.46
C ALA A 111 -15.00 -1.31 3.83
N LEU A 112 -14.24 -2.02 4.67
CA LEU A 112 -14.67 -2.38 6.02
C LEU A 112 -14.99 -1.15 6.88
N PHE A 113 -14.16 -0.12 6.82
CA PHE A 113 -14.35 1.12 7.56
C PHE A 113 -15.58 1.90 7.08
N ARG A 114 -15.74 2.02 5.75
CA ARG A 114 -16.79 2.83 5.13
C ARG A 114 -18.17 2.18 5.24
N TYR A 115 -18.24 0.86 5.09
CA TYR A 115 -19.53 0.12 5.06
C TYR A 115 -19.88 -0.54 6.39
N ALA A 116 -19.08 -0.32 7.44
CA ALA A 116 -19.46 -0.76 8.77
C ALA A 116 -20.78 -0.11 9.21
N THR A 117 -21.66 -0.91 9.77
CA THR A 117 -22.97 -0.46 10.30
C THR A 117 -22.81 0.30 11.63
N SER A 118 -21.76 0.01 12.39
CA SER A 118 -21.43 0.72 13.62
C SER A 118 -20.66 2.00 13.34
N GLY A 119 -20.88 3.03 14.15
CA GLY A 119 -20.04 4.22 14.13
C GLY A 119 -18.61 3.87 14.53
N ILE A 120 -17.63 4.19 13.68
CA ILE A 120 -16.21 3.99 13.99
C ILE A 120 -15.54 5.33 14.10
N LEU A 121 -14.88 5.57 15.24
CA LEU A 121 -14.11 6.77 15.54
C LEU A 121 -12.67 6.36 15.87
N VAL A 122 -11.70 7.08 15.33
CA VAL A 122 -10.28 6.90 15.69
C VAL A 122 -9.80 8.17 16.35
N SER A 123 -9.21 8.04 17.52
CA SER A 123 -8.58 9.16 18.24
C SER A 123 -7.09 8.90 18.46
N ASN A 124 -6.32 9.98 18.49
CA ASN A 124 -4.90 9.95 18.87
C ASN A 124 -4.74 9.88 20.41
N ASN A 125 -3.49 9.80 20.87
CA ASN A 125 -3.16 9.74 22.30
C ASN A 125 -3.58 11.00 23.09
N ARG A 126 -3.91 12.11 22.41
CA ARG A 126 -4.43 13.35 23.04
C ARG A 126 -5.96 13.36 23.11
N GLY A 127 -6.63 12.33 22.59
CA GLY A 127 -8.09 12.25 22.51
C GLY A 127 -8.70 13.05 21.37
N GLN A 128 -7.89 13.52 20.41
CA GLN A 128 -8.41 14.21 19.25
C GLN A 128 -8.86 13.20 18.20
N ILE A 129 -10.03 13.42 17.64
CA ILE A 129 -10.59 12.62 16.55
C ILE A 129 -9.74 12.84 15.30
N VAL A 130 -9.20 11.76 14.75
CA VAL A 130 -8.36 11.79 13.55
C VAL A 130 -9.02 11.09 12.36
N ARG A 131 -10.03 10.25 12.61
CA ARG A 131 -10.79 9.57 11.58
C ARG A 131 -12.17 9.17 12.10
N LEU A 132 -13.18 9.20 11.23
CA LEU A 132 -14.50 8.64 11.51
C LEU A 132 -15.11 8.09 10.21
N ASN A 133 -16.00 7.11 10.35
CA ASN A 133 -16.68 6.50 9.20
C ASN A 133 -18.06 7.17 8.96
N PRO A 134 -18.71 6.93 7.80
CA PRO A 134 -20.02 7.50 7.49
C PRO A 134 -21.13 7.12 8.48
N ALA A 135 -21.04 5.93 9.09
CA ALA A 135 -22.01 5.54 10.12
C ALA A 135 -21.89 6.43 11.37
N ALA A 136 -20.68 6.82 11.75
CA ALA A 136 -20.45 7.76 12.86
C ALA A 136 -20.98 9.17 12.52
N GLU A 137 -20.82 9.66 11.27
CA GLU A 137 -21.42 10.92 10.83
C GLU A 137 -22.93 10.89 10.98
N THR A 138 -23.57 9.84 10.48
CA THR A 138 -25.02 9.65 10.58
C THR A 138 -25.47 9.54 12.04
N LEU A 139 -24.74 8.77 12.85
CA LEU A 139 -25.04 8.53 14.24
C LEU A 139 -25.01 9.81 15.08
N PHE A 140 -23.98 10.62 14.92
CA PHE A 140 -23.77 11.82 15.71
C PHE A 140 -24.33 13.11 15.08
N GLY A 141 -24.66 13.09 13.77
CA GLY A 141 -25.18 14.24 13.04
C GLY A 141 -24.13 15.32 12.71
N TYR A 142 -22.84 14.97 12.79
CA TYR A 142 -21.72 15.83 12.41
C TYR A 142 -21.10 15.36 11.10
N THR A 143 -20.53 16.27 10.34
CA THR A 143 -19.65 15.93 9.22
C THR A 143 -18.23 15.59 9.70
N VAL A 144 -17.46 14.88 8.86
CA VAL A 144 -16.04 14.57 9.13
C VAL A 144 -15.28 15.86 9.47
N ASP A 145 -15.44 16.90 8.65
CA ASP A 145 -14.69 18.17 8.79
C ASP A 145 -15.01 18.90 10.11
N GLU A 146 -16.20 18.72 10.64
CA GLU A 146 -16.61 19.32 11.91
C GLU A 146 -15.99 18.61 13.11
N LEU A 147 -15.70 17.31 13.00
CA LEU A 147 -15.17 16.51 14.12
C LEU A 147 -13.65 16.31 14.06
N LEU A 148 -13.03 16.37 12.89
CA LEU A 148 -11.58 16.22 12.78
C LEU A 148 -10.83 17.22 13.66
N GLY A 149 -9.89 16.70 14.48
CA GLY A 149 -9.09 17.49 15.41
C GLY A 149 -9.82 17.92 16.70
N LYS A 150 -11.13 17.69 16.82
CA LYS A 150 -11.89 17.95 18.05
C LYS A 150 -11.60 16.87 19.09
N GLN A 151 -11.77 17.21 20.35
CA GLN A 151 -11.71 16.26 21.45
C GLN A 151 -12.94 15.33 21.40
N VAL A 152 -12.75 14.05 21.69
CA VAL A 152 -13.84 13.05 21.71
C VAL A 152 -14.96 13.45 22.70
N GLU A 153 -14.64 14.29 23.68
CA GLU A 153 -15.57 14.80 24.66
C GLU A 153 -16.69 15.66 24.06
N VAL A 154 -16.56 16.13 22.81
CA VAL A 154 -17.65 16.81 22.09
C VAL A 154 -18.87 15.91 21.85
N LEU A 155 -18.65 14.59 21.82
CA LEU A 155 -19.67 13.55 21.62
C LEU A 155 -20.23 13.01 22.94
N ILE A 156 -19.87 13.62 24.07
CA ILE A 156 -20.24 13.16 25.40
C ILE A 156 -21.04 14.25 26.09
N PRO A 157 -22.13 13.92 26.80
CA PRO A 157 -22.88 14.91 27.57
C PRO A 157 -21.98 15.76 28.47
N ARG A 158 -22.16 17.07 28.48
CA ARG A 158 -21.29 18.02 29.21
C ARG A 158 -21.08 17.66 30.69
N LYS A 159 -22.10 17.11 31.34
CA LYS A 159 -22.05 16.66 32.74
C LYS A 159 -21.04 15.50 32.96
N LEU A 160 -20.75 14.71 31.91
CA LEU A 160 -19.85 13.56 31.97
C LEU A 160 -18.47 13.81 31.32
N ALA A 161 -18.32 14.91 30.57
CA ALA A 161 -17.11 15.19 29.79
C ALA A 161 -15.84 15.20 30.66
N ARG A 162 -15.86 15.84 31.81
CA ARG A 162 -14.70 15.92 32.72
C ARG A 162 -14.34 14.55 33.32
N GLN A 163 -15.31 13.75 33.67
CA GLN A 163 -15.09 12.38 34.14
C GLN A 163 -14.55 11.50 33.05
N HIS A 164 -15.03 11.64 31.82
CA HIS A 164 -14.51 10.90 30.66
C HIS A 164 -13.05 11.27 30.37
N GLU A 165 -12.67 12.52 30.44
CA GLU A 165 -11.27 12.94 30.28
C GLU A 165 -10.34 12.22 31.29
N GLN A 166 -10.77 12.06 32.53
CA GLN A 166 -10.04 11.29 33.55
C GLN A 166 -9.96 9.82 33.14
N HIS A 167 -11.09 9.19 32.78
CA HIS A 167 -11.13 7.80 32.34
C HIS A 167 -10.23 7.56 31.11
N ARG A 168 -10.17 8.49 30.18
CA ARG A 168 -9.29 8.44 29.01
C ARG A 168 -7.81 8.51 29.42
N SER A 169 -7.47 9.35 30.41
CA SER A 169 -6.13 9.42 30.95
C SER A 169 -5.71 8.09 31.61
N ASP A 170 -6.58 7.48 32.40
CA ASP A 170 -6.34 6.20 33.05
C ASP A 170 -6.22 5.05 32.03
N TYR A 171 -7.08 5.06 31.02
CA TYR A 171 -7.02 4.10 29.93
C TYR A 171 -5.69 4.17 29.14
N ARG A 172 -5.16 5.37 28.94
CA ARG A 172 -3.88 5.58 28.26
C ARG A 172 -2.69 4.97 29.03
N ALA A 173 -2.77 4.94 30.36
CA ALA A 173 -1.71 4.32 31.17
C ALA A 173 -1.62 2.81 30.99
N ASN A 174 -2.74 2.14 30.67
CA ASN A 174 -2.80 0.70 30.41
C ASN A 174 -3.84 0.38 29.32
N PRO A 175 -3.55 0.69 28.06
CA PRO A 175 -4.48 0.49 26.96
C PRO A 175 -4.68 -0.99 26.66
N ARG A 176 -5.93 -1.43 26.65
CA ARG A 176 -6.33 -2.80 26.32
C ARG A 176 -7.69 -2.81 25.65
N PRO A 177 -7.97 -3.78 24.76
CA PRO A 177 -9.31 -3.93 24.21
C PRO A 177 -10.32 -4.12 25.34
N ARG A 178 -11.43 -3.35 25.28
CA ARG A 178 -12.54 -3.49 26.23
C ARG A 178 -13.83 -3.03 25.63
N ALA A 179 -14.90 -3.77 25.95
CA ALA A 179 -16.27 -3.32 25.73
C ALA A 179 -16.76 -2.52 26.95
N MET A 180 -17.55 -1.49 26.67
CA MET A 180 -18.20 -0.64 27.67
C MET A 180 -19.67 -0.48 27.31
N GLY A 181 -20.53 -0.32 28.32
CA GLY A 181 -21.97 -0.12 28.10
C GLY A 181 -22.79 -1.41 28.26
N ILE A 182 -22.17 -2.58 28.33
CA ILE A 182 -22.91 -3.80 28.68
C ILE A 182 -23.33 -3.70 30.15
N GLY A 183 -24.60 -3.37 30.38
CA GLY A 183 -25.14 -3.17 31.74
C GLY A 183 -24.80 -1.81 32.38
N TYR A 184 -24.26 -0.85 31.65
CA TYR A 184 -24.04 0.53 32.07
C TYR A 184 -24.77 1.46 31.11
N ASP A 185 -25.46 2.47 31.64
CA ASP A 185 -26.13 3.52 30.86
C ASP A 185 -25.08 4.53 30.36
N LEU A 186 -24.30 4.13 29.36
CA LEU A 186 -23.43 5.08 28.66
C LEU A 186 -24.29 5.97 27.77
N LEU A 187 -24.07 7.27 27.87
CA LEU A 187 -24.77 8.27 27.07
C LEU A 187 -23.79 8.97 26.14
N ALA A 188 -24.18 9.14 24.90
CA ALA A 188 -23.55 10.04 23.94
C ALA A 188 -24.50 11.20 23.63
N ILE A 189 -23.96 12.26 22.99
CA ILE A 189 -24.73 13.43 22.57
C ILE A 189 -24.54 13.66 21.07
N ARG A 190 -25.65 13.93 20.37
CA ARG A 190 -25.64 14.31 18.95
C ARG A 190 -25.43 15.82 18.81
N LYS A 191 -25.19 16.27 17.59
CA LYS A 191 -25.05 17.66 17.23
C LYS A 191 -26.24 18.53 17.61
N ASP A 192 -27.45 18.00 17.54
CA ASP A 192 -28.69 18.67 17.94
C ASP A 192 -28.89 18.79 19.45
N GLY A 193 -27.99 18.19 20.24
CA GLY A 193 -28.05 18.18 21.68
C GLY A 193 -28.83 17.02 22.28
N SER A 194 -29.40 16.12 21.49
CA SER A 194 -30.10 14.93 22.00
C SER A 194 -29.11 13.95 22.60
N GLU A 195 -29.39 13.46 23.81
CA GLU A 195 -28.64 12.38 24.47
C GLU A 195 -29.27 11.03 24.09
N PHE A 196 -28.41 10.02 23.84
CA PHE A 196 -28.87 8.67 23.50
C PHE A 196 -27.94 7.61 24.10
N PRO A 197 -28.49 6.42 24.44
CA PRO A 197 -27.70 5.33 25.00
C PRO A 197 -26.80 4.70 23.95
N VAL A 198 -25.56 4.38 24.33
CA VAL A 198 -24.59 3.78 23.43
C VAL A 198 -23.87 2.61 24.08
N GLU A 199 -23.52 1.65 23.24
CA GLU A 199 -22.52 0.64 23.54
C GLU A 199 -21.22 0.97 22.82
N ILE A 200 -20.09 0.88 23.53
CA ILE A 200 -18.77 1.28 22.99
C ILE A 200 -17.78 0.15 23.21
N SER A 201 -17.08 -0.22 22.14
CA SER A 201 -15.92 -1.10 22.22
C SER A 201 -14.65 -0.32 21.84
N LEU A 202 -13.64 -0.37 22.70
CA LEU A 202 -12.36 0.30 22.48
C LEU A 202 -11.28 -0.73 22.08
N SER A 203 -10.53 -0.41 21.03
CA SER A 203 -9.38 -1.18 20.54
C SER A 203 -8.18 -0.26 20.35
N PRO A 204 -7.16 -0.35 21.21
CA PRO A 204 -5.93 0.41 21.04
C PRO A 204 -5.08 -0.23 19.92
N PHE A 205 -4.40 0.60 19.14
CA PHE A 205 -3.43 0.15 18.16
C PHE A 205 -2.29 1.17 18.01
N ARG A 206 -1.15 0.69 17.49
CA ARG A 206 0.04 1.51 17.27
C ARG A 206 0.43 1.49 15.82
N THR A 207 0.86 2.66 15.31
CA THR A 207 1.44 2.82 13.99
C THR A 207 2.78 3.56 14.10
N ALA A 208 3.48 3.72 12.98
CA ALA A 208 4.67 4.57 12.91
C ALA A 208 4.39 6.05 13.30
N GLN A 209 3.13 6.50 13.21
CA GLN A 209 2.69 7.86 13.55
C GLN A 209 2.33 8.02 15.03
N GLY A 210 2.26 6.92 15.80
CA GLY A 210 1.97 6.95 17.24
C GLY A 210 0.90 5.97 17.67
N ASP A 211 0.39 6.20 18.89
CA ASP A 211 -0.64 5.39 19.52
C ASP A 211 -2.03 5.98 19.23
N PHE A 212 -2.96 5.11 18.90
CA PHE A 212 -4.34 5.45 18.57
C PHE A 212 -5.30 4.52 19.30
N VAL A 213 -6.54 4.99 19.43
CA VAL A 213 -7.65 4.19 19.94
C VAL A 213 -8.79 4.24 18.91
N MET A 214 -9.25 3.06 18.50
CA MET A 214 -10.46 2.90 17.69
C MET A 214 -11.63 2.62 18.62
N ALA A 215 -12.69 3.40 18.52
CA ALA A 215 -13.94 3.22 19.21
C ALA A 215 -15.02 2.78 18.22
N PHE A 216 -15.66 1.65 18.49
CA PHE A 216 -16.88 1.21 17.82
C PHE A 216 -18.05 1.63 18.67
N VAL A 217 -18.98 2.36 18.08
CA VAL A 217 -20.14 2.94 18.78
C VAL A 217 -21.40 2.41 18.14
N VAL A 218 -22.24 1.84 18.95
CA VAL A 218 -23.57 1.33 18.56
C VAL A 218 -24.63 2.10 19.32
N ASP A 219 -25.66 2.58 18.62
CA ASP A 219 -26.86 3.16 19.21
C ASP A 219 -27.68 2.06 19.85
N ASN A 220 -27.97 2.18 21.11
CA ASN A 220 -28.76 1.19 21.87
C ASN A 220 -30.18 1.71 22.17
N THR A 221 -30.66 2.65 21.35
CA THR A 221 -32.05 3.11 21.41
C THR A 221 -32.95 1.97 20.92
N ILE A 222 -33.78 1.41 21.81
CA ILE A 222 -34.79 0.35 21.51
C ILE A 222 -35.99 0.99 20.81
#